data_2875232d22d1dfd7e002bccae6e0a1bf
#
_entry.id   2875232d22d1dfd7e002bccae6e0a1bf
#
_cell.length_a   1.000
_cell.length_b   1.000
_cell.length_c   1.000
_cell.angle_alpha   90.00
_cell.angle_beta   90.00
_cell.angle_gamma   90.00
#
_symmetry.space_group_name_H-M   'P 1'
#
loop_
_entity.id
_entity.type
_entity.pdbx_description
1 polymer ?
#
loop_
_entity_poly.entity_id
_entity_poly.type
_entity_poly.pdbx_seq_one_letter_code
_entity_poly.pdbx_strand_id
1 'polypeptide(L)'
;MYLFGASGHGKVIKEILNASGIEVQAFIDDDLNVTECAGCTVMHESAGLTPMLVSVGANKTRQKIVERLRNENPGIRFGIAVHPSAVVSPSAVIGEGTVVMAGAVINADAVIGKHCIINTGASVDHDCVVGDFCHVAPHAALCGQVHLDEGVLMGAGSCAIPCVKIGSWTVIGAGAAVVNDIEGGVTAVGIPARSK
;
A
#
# COMPACT_ATOMS: atom_id res chain seq x y z
N MET A 1 -17.85 -2.21 3.30
CA MET A 1 -16.66 -1.89 2.47
C MET A 1 -16.67 -2.75 1.23
N TYR A 2 -16.32 -2.21 0.05
CA TYR A 2 -16.11 -2.95 -1.18
C TYR A 2 -14.62 -3.09 -1.47
N LEU A 3 -14.19 -4.21 -2.09
CA LEU A 3 -12.78 -4.45 -2.44
C LEU A 3 -12.66 -4.62 -3.97
N PHE A 4 -11.91 -3.75 -4.62
CA PHE A 4 -11.59 -3.90 -6.03
C PHE A 4 -10.29 -4.70 -6.21
N GLY A 5 -10.40 -5.89 -6.80
CA GLY A 5 -9.33 -6.88 -6.97
C GLY A 5 -9.56 -8.15 -6.16
N ALA A 6 -10.12 -9.19 -6.79
CA ALA A 6 -10.49 -10.45 -6.18
C ALA A 6 -9.36 -11.50 -6.24
N SER A 7 -8.20 -11.19 -5.61
CA SER A 7 -7.00 -12.02 -5.65
C SER A 7 -6.40 -12.26 -4.26
N GLY A 8 -5.21 -12.85 -4.19
CA GLY A 8 -4.53 -13.14 -2.92
C GLY A 8 -4.39 -11.92 -2.01
N HIS A 9 -4.05 -10.75 -2.57
CA HIS A 9 -3.95 -9.51 -1.79
C HIS A 9 -5.32 -9.06 -1.24
N GLY A 10 -6.39 -9.23 -2.03
CA GLY A 10 -7.75 -8.94 -1.59
C GLY A 10 -8.20 -9.81 -0.41
N LYS A 11 -7.79 -11.09 -0.38
CA LYS A 11 -8.08 -12.00 0.75
C LYS A 11 -7.49 -11.46 2.04
N VAL A 12 -6.22 -11.02 2.02
CA VAL A 12 -5.55 -10.45 3.21
C VAL A 12 -6.25 -9.18 3.67
N ILE A 13 -6.62 -8.27 2.75
CA ILE A 13 -7.31 -7.03 3.12
C ILE A 13 -8.69 -7.32 3.72
N LYS A 14 -9.42 -8.32 3.19
CA LYS A 14 -10.69 -8.75 3.79
C LYS A 14 -10.50 -9.21 5.24
N GLU A 15 -9.46 -9.99 5.53
CA GLU A 15 -9.17 -10.44 6.90
C GLU A 15 -8.86 -9.25 7.82
N ILE A 16 -8.09 -8.26 7.34
CA ILE A 16 -7.80 -7.02 8.08
C ILE A 16 -9.09 -6.28 8.44
N LEU A 17 -9.97 -6.08 7.46
CA LEU A 17 -11.24 -5.38 7.66
C LEU A 17 -12.13 -6.13 8.65
N ASN A 18 -12.26 -7.45 8.50
CA ASN A 18 -13.02 -8.29 9.41
C ASN A 18 -12.46 -8.22 10.84
N ALA A 19 -11.14 -8.30 11.00
CA ALA A 19 -10.49 -8.16 12.31
C ALA A 19 -10.72 -6.79 12.95
N SER A 20 -10.97 -5.77 12.13
CA SER A 20 -11.31 -4.40 12.56
C SER A 20 -12.83 -4.17 12.70
N GLY A 21 -13.66 -5.21 12.59
CA GLY A 21 -15.13 -5.12 12.69
C GLY A 21 -15.79 -4.49 11.46
N ILE A 22 -15.10 -4.40 10.32
CA ILE A 22 -15.62 -3.82 9.08
C ILE A 22 -15.98 -4.95 8.12
N GLU A 23 -17.27 -5.08 7.81
CA GLU A 23 -17.75 -6.08 6.86
C GLU A 23 -17.38 -5.74 5.41
N VAL A 24 -16.89 -6.75 4.68
CA VAL A 24 -16.70 -6.69 3.23
C VAL A 24 -17.96 -7.18 2.56
N GLN A 25 -18.65 -6.30 1.84
CA GLN A 25 -19.94 -6.58 1.19
C GLN A 25 -19.77 -7.40 -0.08
N ALA A 26 -18.78 -7.06 -0.90
CA ALA A 26 -18.43 -7.80 -2.11
C ALA A 26 -17.00 -7.45 -2.56
N PHE A 27 -16.44 -8.32 -3.40
CA PHE A 27 -15.33 -7.98 -4.26
C PHE A 27 -15.82 -7.44 -5.59
N ILE A 28 -14.99 -6.65 -6.26
CA ILE A 28 -15.16 -6.24 -7.64
C ILE A 28 -13.92 -6.69 -8.41
N ASP A 29 -14.09 -7.25 -9.60
CA ASP A 29 -12.99 -7.63 -10.48
C ASP A 29 -13.39 -7.47 -11.95
N ASP A 30 -12.43 -7.11 -12.79
CA ASP A 30 -12.63 -6.97 -14.23
C ASP A 30 -12.69 -8.35 -14.94
N ASP A 31 -12.14 -9.41 -14.32
CA ASP A 31 -12.20 -10.78 -14.87
C ASP A 31 -13.56 -11.42 -14.60
N LEU A 32 -14.38 -11.51 -15.65
CA LEU A 32 -15.73 -12.10 -15.61
C LEU A 32 -15.75 -13.58 -15.19
N ASN A 33 -14.62 -14.26 -15.21
CA ASN A 33 -14.55 -15.67 -14.79
C ASN A 33 -14.41 -15.82 -13.26
N VAL A 34 -14.06 -14.74 -12.56
CA VAL A 34 -13.93 -14.74 -11.09
C VAL A 34 -15.27 -14.38 -10.47
N THR A 35 -16.02 -15.36 -10.01
CA THR A 35 -17.36 -15.18 -9.44
C THR A 35 -17.40 -15.18 -7.91
N GLU A 36 -16.34 -15.69 -7.27
CA GLU A 36 -16.21 -15.76 -5.80
C GLU A 36 -14.77 -15.50 -5.35
N CYS A 37 -14.60 -14.81 -4.24
CA CYS A 37 -13.32 -14.64 -3.58
C CYS A 37 -13.48 -14.66 -2.06
N ALA A 38 -12.78 -15.57 -1.40
CA ALA A 38 -12.78 -15.70 0.08
C ALA A 38 -14.20 -15.76 0.69
N GLY A 39 -15.13 -16.48 0.07
CA GLY A 39 -16.52 -16.62 0.51
C GLY A 39 -17.40 -15.39 0.29
N CYS A 40 -16.94 -14.42 -0.51
CA CYS A 40 -17.76 -13.28 -0.95
C CYS A 40 -18.01 -13.34 -2.45
N THR A 41 -19.18 -12.87 -2.86
CA THR A 41 -19.52 -12.66 -4.28
C THR A 41 -18.55 -11.68 -4.93
N VAL A 42 -18.19 -11.92 -6.18
CA VAL A 42 -17.46 -10.99 -7.03
C VAL A 42 -18.44 -10.34 -7.99
N MET A 43 -18.46 -9.01 -7.98
CA MET A 43 -19.22 -8.18 -8.89
C MET A 43 -18.31 -7.68 -10.02
N HIS A 44 -18.90 -7.30 -11.16
CA HIS A 44 -18.14 -6.83 -12.32
C HIS A 44 -18.42 -5.36 -12.66
N GLU A 45 -19.30 -4.75 -11.88
CA GLU A 45 -19.65 -3.33 -11.99
C GLU A 45 -19.35 -2.62 -10.68
N SER A 46 -18.74 -1.45 -10.76
CA SER A 46 -18.35 -0.62 -9.59
C SER A 46 -19.20 0.63 -9.42
N ALA A 47 -20.13 0.89 -10.35
CA ALA A 47 -20.94 2.11 -10.35
C ALA A 47 -21.73 2.30 -9.04
N GLY A 48 -21.54 3.44 -8.41
CA GLY A 48 -22.21 3.82 -7.16
C GLY A 48 -21.75 3.08 -5.90
N LEU A 49 -20.81 2.14 -5.99
CA LEU A 49 -20.30 1.39 -4.85
C LEU A 49 -19.27 2.22 -4.06
N THR A 50 -19.54 2.46 -2.80
CA THR A 50 -18.68 3.27 -1.90
C THR A 50 -19.01 2.95 -0.43
N PRO A 51 -18.07 2.98 0.52
CA PRO A 51 -16.64 3.18 0.35
C PRO A 51 -15.92 1.95 -0.21
N MET A 52 -14.78 2.18 -0.88
CA MET A 52 -14.02 1.15 -1.58
C MET A 52 -12.54 1.13 -1.16
N LEU A 53 -11.88 -0.01 -1.32
CA LEU A 53 -10.41 -0.16 -1.30
C LEU A 53 -9.98 -0.89 -2.56
N VAL A 54 -8.86 -0.45 -3.16
CA VAL A 54 -8.25 -1.15 -4.30
C VAL A 54 -7.22 -2.14 -3.78
N SER A 55 -7.58 -3.43 -3.83
CA SER A 55 -6.82 -4.55 -3.29
C SER A 55 -5.86 -5.16 -4.32
N VAL A 56 -5.08 -4.30 -5.00
CA VAL A 56 -4.11 -4.68 -6.03
C VAL A 56 -2.71 -4.28 -5.60
N GLY A 57 -1.80 -5.26 -5.50
CA GLY A 57 -0.45 -5.07 -4.99
C GLY A 57 0.47 -4.26 -5.91
N ALA A 58 0.31 -4.38 -7.23
CA ALA A 58 1.13 -3.67 -8.21
C ALA A 58 0.80 -2.16 -8.24
N ASN A 59 1.78 -1.31 -7.88
CA ASN A 59 1.57 0.12 -7.67
C ASN A 59 0.96 0.84 -8.89
N LYS A 60 1.53 0.65 -10.09
CA LYS A 60 1.01 1.27 -11.32
C LYS A 60 -0.39 0.77 -11.71
N THR A 61 -0.68 -0.51 -11.48
CA THR A 61 -2.01 -1.07 -11.74
C THR A 61 -3.02 -0.50 -10.74
N ARG A 62 -2.64 -0.42 -9.46
CA ARG A 62 -3.47 0.18 -8.42
C ARG A 62 -3.80 1.64 -8.74
N GLN A 63 -2.81 2.44 -9.17
CA GLN A 63 -3.02 3.82 -9.59
C GLN A 63 -4.04 3.90 -10.73
N LYS A 64 -3.84 3.17 -11.82
CA LYS A 64 -4.75 3.17 -12.99
C LYS A 64 -6.19 2.82 -12.60
N ILE A 65 -6.37 1.85 -11.71
CA ILE A 65 -7.71 1.46 -11.22
C ILE A 65 -8.33 2.60 -10.42
N VAL A 66 -7.58 3.21 -9.51
CA VAL A 66 -8.08 4.36 -8.72
C VAL A 66 -8.48 5.53 -9.60
N GLU A 67 -7.66 5.87 -10.59
CA GLU A 67 -7.95 6.95 -11.56
C GLU A 67 -9.23 6.63 -12.38
N ARG A 68 -9.38 5.40 -12.87
CA ARG A 68 -10.58 4.95 -13.57
C ARG A 68 -11.81 5.08 -12.67
N LEU A 69 -11.76 4.54 -11.45
CA LEU A 69 -12.87 4.58 -10.51
C LEU A 69 -13.31 6.00 -10.16
N ARG A 70 -12.35 6.93 -10.03
CA ARG A 70 -12.66 8.36 -9.80
C ARG A 70 -13.33 9.01 -11.00
N ASN A 71 -12.92 8.65 -12.21
CA ASN A 71 -13.52 9.17 -13.44
C ASN A 71 -14.95 8.63 -13.64
N GLU A 72 -15.17 7.35 -13.37
CA GLU A 72 -16.48 6.69 -13.47
C GLU A 72 -17.45 7.13 -12.35
N ASN A 73 -16.92 7.41 -11.16
CA ASN A 73 -17.69 7.85 -10.00
C ASN A 73 -16.96 9.00 -9.26
N PRO A 74 -17.17 10.26 -9.64
CA PRO A 74 -16.51 11.42 -9.00
C PRO A 74 -16.81 11.56 -7.50
N GLY A 75 -17.88 10.93 -7.01
CA GLY A 75 -18.24 10.91 -5.59
C GLY A 75 -17.69 9.73 -4.80
N ILE A 76 -16.85 8.89 -5.40
CA ILE A 76 -16.29 7.71 -4.73
C ILE A 76 -15.46 8.11 -3.51
N ARG A 77 -15.64 7.39 -2.41
CA ARG A 77 -14.81 7.51 -1.19
C ARG A 77 -13.95 6.27 -1.05
N PHE A 78 -12.72 6.44 -0.70
CA PHE A 78 -11.81 5.33 -0.39
C PHE A 78 -11.65 5.21 1.13
N GLY A 79 -11.77 3.98 1.62
CA GLY A 79 -11.55 3.66 3.03
C GLY A 79 -10.08 3.55 3.38
N ILE A 80 -9.77 3.35 4.64
CA ILE A 80 -8.46 2.96 5.16
C ILE A 80 -8.65 1.63 5.89
N ALA A 81 -7.73 0.69 5.72
CA ALA A 81 -7.72 -0.55 6.47
C ALA A 81 -6.45 -0.64 7.32
N VAL A 82 -6.63 -0.76 8.64
CA VAL A 82 -5.51 -0.93 9.57
C VAL A 82 -5.76 -2.20 10.38
N HIS A 83 -4.81 -3.13 10.32
CA HIS A 83 -4.91 -4.36 11.11
C HIS A 83 -4.81 -4.03 12.62
N PRO A 84 -5.62 -4.64 13.49
CA PRO A 84 -5.59 -4.36 14.94
C PRO A 84 -4.23 -4.62 15.62
N SER A 85 -3.38 -5.47 15.06
CA SER A 85 -2.03 -5.71 15.55
C SER A 85 -0.97 -4.76 14.96
N ALA A 86 -1.34 -3.83 14.09
CA ALA A 86 -0.43 -2.78 13.67
C ALA A 86 -0.26 -1.75 14.79
N VAL A 87 0.95 -1.23 14.95
CA VAL A 87 1.26 -0.16 15.91
C VAL A 87 1.38 1.13 15.12
N VAL A 88 0.42 2.04 15.31
CA VAL A 88 0.40 3.33 14.61
C VAL A 88 0.44 4.44 15.64
N SER A 89 1.42 5.33 15.52
CA SER A 89 1.54 6.51 16.39
C SER A 89 0.32 7.42 16.24
N PRO A 90 -0.19 8.00 17.34
CA PRO A 90 -1.29 8.96 17.28
C PRO A 90 -1.00 10.22 16.45
N SER A 91 0.27 10.59 16.28
CA SER A 91 0.68 11.73 15.45
C SER A 91 0.91 11.37 13.98
N ALA A 92 0.89 10.08 13.63
CA ALA A 92 1.03 9.66 12.24
C ALA A 92 -0.21 9.99 11.41
N VAL A 93 -0.02 10.37 10.16
CA VAL A 93 -1.09 10.67 9.20
C VAL A 93 -1.13 9.57 8.14
N ILE A 94 -2.33 9.03 7.87
CA ILE A 94 -2.54 7.98 6.86
C ILE A 94 -3.59 8.45 5.85
N GLY A 95 -3.21 8.48 4.57
CA GLY A 95 -4.08 8.88 3.47
C GLY A 95 -5.14 7.82 3.11
N GLU A 96 -6.21 8.28 2.47
CA GLU A 96 -7.30 7.42 1.99
C GLU A 96 -6.81 6.30 1.07
N GLY A 97 -7.51 5.18 1.04
CA GLY A 97 -7.18 4.03 0.21
C GLY A 97 -5.98 3.21 0.71
N THR A 98 -5.32 3.64 1.80
CA THR A 98 -4.12 3.00 2.33
C THR A 98 -4.47 1.79 3.19
N VAL A 99 -3.64 0.76 3.09
CA VAL A 99 -3.75 -0.48 3.89
C VAL A 99 -2.50 -0.64 4.74
N VAL A 100 -2.70 -0.86 6.04
CA VAL A 100 -1.65 -1.17 7.03
C VAL A 100 -1.88 -2.58 7.55
N MET A 101 -0.94 -3.47 7.27
CA MET A 101 -1.09 -4.90 7.54
C MET A 101 -0.64 -5.29 8.95
N ALA A 102 -0.83 -6.58 9.27
CA ALA A 102 -0.51 -7.14 10.58
C ALA A 102 0.95 -6.91 10.98
N GLY A 103 1.19 -6.47 12.21
CA GLY A 103 2.51 -6.24 12.78
C GLY A 103 3.30 -5.10 12.16
N ALA A 104 2.72 -4.31 11.25
CA ALA A 104 3.36 -3.10 10.74
C ALA A 104 3.48 -2.04 11.84
N VAL A 105 4.56 -1.25 11.81
CA VAL A 105 4.82 -0.16 12.77
C VAL A 105 4.95 1.15 12.01
N ILE A 106 4.19 2.16 12.41
CA ILE A 106 4.27 3.53 11.87
C ILE A 106 4.50 4.47 13.06
N ASN A 107 5.68 5.07 13.11
CA ASN A 107 6.14 5.89 14.24
C ASN A 107 5.69 7.35 14.15
N ALA A 108 6.15 8.15 15.14
CA ALA A 108 5.72 9.52 15.36
C ALA A 108 5.96 10.41 14.12
N ASP A 109 4.97 11.23 13.81
CA ASP A 109 4.99 12.25 12.77
C ASP A 109 5.27 11.71 11.35
N ALA A 110 5.17 10.38 11.16
CA ALA A 110 5.22 9.79 9.82
C ALA A 110 3.98 10.16 9.01
N VAL A 111 4.18 10.55 7.76
CA VAL A 111 3.11 10.89 6.82
C VAL A 111 3.05 9.84 5.71
N ILE A 112 1.96 9.08 5.69
CA ILE A 112 1.70 8.08 4.65
C ILE A 112 0.67 8.64 3.68
N GLY A 113 1.01 8.67 2.41
CA GLY A 113 0.14 9.13 1.34
C GLY A 113 -1.06 8.23 1.08
N LYS A 114 -1.73 8.48 -0.03
CA LYS A 114 -2.96 7.80 -0.44
C LYS A 114 -2.64 6.49 -1.14
N HIS A 115 -3.55 5.53 -0.99
CA HIS A 115 -3.49 4.24 -1.69
C HIS A 115 -2.16 3.49 -1.51
N CYS A 116 -1.51 3.67 -0.37
CA CYS A 116 -0.28 2.98 -0.01
C CYS A 116 -0.55 1.59 0.56
N ILE A 117 0.48 0.76 0.53
CA ILE A 117 0.50 -0.54 1.22
C ILE A 117 1.68 -0.54 2.18
N ILE A 118 1.41 -0.55 3.48
CA ILE A 118 2.40 -0.81 4.52
C ILE A 118 2.20 -2.25 4.94
N ASN A 119 3.04 -3.14 4.39
CA ASN A 119 2.80 -4.57 4.39
C ASN A 119 3.18 -5.24 5.73
N THR A 120 2.93 -6.53 5.85
CA THR A 120 3.14 -7.34 7.07
C THR A 120 4.53 -7.13 7.66
N GLY A 121 4.58 -6.71 8.93
CA GLY A 121 5.83 -6.49 9.66
C GLY A 121 6.74 -5.38 9.12
N ALA A 122 6.26 -4.57 8.18
CA ALA A 122 7.02 -3.40 7.69
C ALA A 122 7.10 -2.32 8.76
N SER A 123 8.18 -1.54 8.77
CA SER A 123 8.35 -0.42 9.68
C SER A 123 8.62 0.88 8.95
N VAL A 124 7.93 1.93 9.37
CA VAL A 124 8.12 3.32 8.94
C VAL A 124 8.44 4.12 10.19
N ASP A 125 9.68 4.58 10.30
CA ASP A 125 10.14 5.29 11.48
C ASP A 125 9.70 6.77 11.47
N HIS A 126 10.08 7.51 12.54
CA HIS A 126 9.65 8.88 12.79
C HIS A 126 10.00 9.85 11.64
N ASP A 127 9.17 10.85 11.41
CA ASP A 127 9.35 11.91 10.41
C ASP A 127 9.51 11.41 8.96
N CYS A 128 9.17 10.15 8.68
CA CYS A 128 9.17 9.64 7.31
C CYS A 128 8.03 10.23 6.49
N VAL A 129 8.30 10.46 5.20
CA VAL A 129 7.28 10.83 4.22
C VAL A 129 7.19 9.74 3.16
N VAL A 130 6.02 9.13 3.03
CA VAL A 130 5.74 8.10 2.04
C VAL A 130 4.69 8.65 1.07
N GLY A 131 5.09 8.89 -0.17
CA GLY A 131 4.24 9.41 -1.24
C GLY A 131 3.09 8.48 -1.61
N ASP A 132 2.16 8.97 -2.43
CA ASP A 132 1.00 8.20 -2.85
C ASP A 132 1.40 6.92 -3.61
N PHE A 133 0.56 5.90 -3.55
CA PHE A 133 0.75 4.62 -4.24
C PHE A 133 2.04 3.84 -3.91
N CYS A 134 2.75 4.20 -2.86
CA CYS A 134 3.91 3.44 -2.42
C CYS A 134 3.53 2.06 -1.87
N HIS A 135 4.48 1.14 -1.89
CA HIS A 135 4.37 -0.17 -1.27
C HIS A 135 5.63 -0.46 -0.46
N VAL A 136 5.53 -0.40 0.84
CA VAL A 136 6.56 -0.88 1.77
C VAL A 136 6.26 -2.36 2.00
N ALA A 137 6.99 -3.23 1.30
CA ALA A 137 6.71 -4.68 1.23
C ALA A 137 7.00 -5.40 2.57
N PRO A 138 6.67 -6.69 2.71
CA PRO A 138 6.83 -7.40 3.97
C PRO A 138 8.23 -7.24 4.58
N HIS A 139 8.27 -6.85 5.86
CA HIS A 139 9.50 -6.64 6.65
C HIS A 139 10.49 -5.62 6.06
N ALA A 140 10.06 -4.77 5.13
CA ALA A 140 10.88 -3.64 4.71
C ALA A 140 10.91 -2.56 5.80
N ALA A 141 12.06 -1.87 5.94
CA ALA A 141 12.27 -0.91 7.03
C ALA A 141 12.72 0.46 6.48
N LEU A 142 12.01 1.51 6.85
CA LEU A 142 12.41 2.89 6.64
C LEU A 142 12.90 3.46 7.97
N CYS A 143 14.17 3.83 8.05
CA CYS A 143 14.69 4.55 9.21
C CYS A 143 14.20 6.01 9.24
N GLY A 144 14.46 6.74 10.32
CA GLY A 144 13.94 8.09 10.52
C GLY A 144 14.21 9.05 9.37
N GLN A 145 13.22 9.90 9.03
CA GLN A 145 13.31 10.94 8.01
C GLN A 145 13.55 10.43 6.56
N VAL A 146 13.24 9.17 6.27
CA VAL A 146 13.27 8.66 4.89
C VAL A 146 12.13 9.27 4.10
N HIS A 147 12.41 9.67 2.86
CA HIS A 147 11.43 10.21 1.93
C HIS A 147 11.26 9.30 0.71
N LEU A 148 10.08 8.73 0.55
CA LEU A 148 9.68 8.00 -0.66
C LEU A 148 8.78 8.90 -1.50
N ASP A 149 9.17 9.19 -2.73
CA ASP A 149 8.30 9.86 -3.70
C ASP A 149 7.19 8.88 -4.16
N GLU A 150 6.25 9.34 -5.00
CA GLU A 150 5.10 8.58 -5.48
C GLU A 150 5.49 7.22 -6.10
N GLY A 151 4.72 6.18 -5.79
CA GLY A 151 4.78 4.88 -6.45
C GLY A 151 6.02 4.04 -6.16
N VAL A 152 6.85 4.41 -5.20
CA VAL A 152 8.04 3.63 -4.81
C VAL A 152 7.63 2.26 -4.27
N LEU A 153 8.34 1.23 -4.69
CA LEU A 153 8.28 -0.11 -4.12
C LEU A 153 9.55 -0.40 -3.32
N MET A 154 9.43 -0.52 -2.01
CA MET A 154 10.45 -1.11 -1.15
C MET A 154 10.25 -2.62 -1.12
N GLY A 155 11.15 -3.40 -1.72
CA GLY A 155 11.06 -4.85 -1.79
C GLY A 155 11.12 -5.53 -0.41
N ALA A 156 10.62 -6.77 -0.33
CA ALA A 156 10.57 -7.49 0.94
C ALA A 156 11.94 -7.56 1.64
N GLY A 157 11.98 -7.23 2.93
CA GLY A 157 13.21 -7.21 3.73
C GLY A 157 14.25 -6.16 3.32
N SER A 158 13.92 -5.23 2.43
CA SER A 158 14.82 -4.12 2.10
C SER A 158 14.83 -3.08 3.23
N CYS A 159 15.89 -2.26 3.28
CA CYS A 159 15.96 -1.18 4.26
C CYS A 159 16.54 0.10 3.64
N ALA A 160 16.18 1.24 4.23
CA ALA A 160 16.74 2.54 3.91
C ALA A 160 17.29 3.18 5.19
N ILE A 161 18.57 3.66 5.14
CA ILE A 161 19.16 4.38 6.27
C ILE A 161 18.47 5.74 6.46
N PRO A 162 18.67 6.42 7.63
CA PRO A 162 18.04 7.71 7.88
C PRO A 162 18.35 8.77 6.81
N CYS A 163 17.40 9.67 6.60
CA CYS A 163 17.50 10.88 5.79
C CYS A 163 17.71 10.66 4.28
N VAL A 164 17.57 9.44 3.76
CA VAL A 164 17.67 9.20 2.30
C VAL A 164 16.36 9.47 1.59
N LYS A 165 16.47 9.91 0.33
CA LYS A 165 15.34 10.10 -0.57
C LYS A 165 15.35 9.06 -1.70
N ILE A 166 14.18 8.51 -2.02
CA ILE A 166 13.97 7.57 -3.13
C ILE A 166 12.95 8.16 -4.09
N GLY A 167 13.38 8.39 -5.33
CA GLY A 167 12.60 9.05 -6.36
C GLY A 167 11.44 8.20 -6.87
N SER A 168 10.45 8.88 -7.47
CA SER A 168 9.16 8.30 -7.89
C SER A 168 9.32 7.05 -8.76
N TRP A 169 8.43 6.08 -8.56
CA TRP A 169 8.31 4.86 -9.38
C TRP A 169 9.57 3.98 -9.39
N THR A 170 10.44 4.17 -8.41
CA THR A 170 11.63 3.35 -8.20
C THR A 170 11.26 2.04 -7.54
N VAL A 171 11.96 0.98 -7.93
CA VAL A 171 11.84 -0.36 -7.34
C VAL A 171 13.14 -0.67 -6.58
N ILE A 172 13.04 -0.79 -5.27
CA ILE A 172 14.12 -1.33 -4.43
C ILE A 172 13.92 -2.84 -4.34
N GLY A 173 14.92 -3.61 -4.75
CA GLY A 173 14.86 -5.08 -4.74
C GLY A 173 14.78 -5.66 -3.33
N ALA A 174 14.27 -6.89 -3.22
CA ALA A 174 14.18 -7.60 -1.95
C ALA A 174 15.57 -7.72 -1.29
N GLY A 175 15.64 -7.47 0.02
CA GLY A 175 16.85 -7.51 0.83
C GLY A 175 17.89 -6.43 0.52
N ALA A 176 17.59 -5.45 -0.33
CA ALA A 176 18.55 -4.39 -0.66
C ALA A 176 18.66 -3.37 0.47
N ALA A 177 19.87 -2.79 0.64
CA ALA A 177 20.13 -1.74 1.62
C ALA A 177 20.41 -0.40 0.91
N VAL A 178 19.49 0.54 1.04
CA VAL A 178 19.63 1.90 0.49
C VAL A 178 20.43 2.75 1.46
N VAL A 179 21.60 3.20 1.01
CA VAL A 179 22.55 3.98 1.83
C VAL A 179 22.87 5.37 1.21
N ASN A 180 22.22 5.72 0.12
CA ASN A 180 22.28 7.03 -0.54
C ASN A 180 20.95 7.27 -1.23
N ASP A 181 20.71 8.51 -1.63
CA ASP A 181 19.56 8.86 -2.46
C ASP A 181 19.56 8.05 -3.75
N ILE A 182 18.35 7.67 -4.19
CA ILE A 182 18.11 6.93 -5.44
C ILE A 182 17.21 7.76 -6.34
N GLU A 183 17.62 7.92 -7.60
CA GLU A 183 16.81 8.64 -8.60
C GLU A 183 15.51 7.89 -8.94
N GLY A 184 14.55 8.64 -9.51
CA GLY A 184 13.26 8.07 -9.91
C GLY A 184 13.33 7.16 -11.13
N GLY A 185 12.41 6.21 -11.22
CA GLY A 185 12.19 5.36 -12.39
C GLY A 185 13.18 4.21 -12.57
N VAL A 186 14.05 3.95 -11.58
CA VAL A 186 15.09 2.91 -11.67
C VAL A 186 14.72 1.67 -10.85
N THR A 187 15.44 0.57 -11.11
CA THR A 187 15.46 -0.59 -10.20
C THR A 187 16.83 -0.63 -9.53
N ALA A 188 16.86 -0.53 -8.20
CA ALA A 188 18.09 -0.60 -7.40
C ALA A 188 18.12 -1.88 -6.55
N VAL A 189 19.23 -2.59 -6.54
CA VAL A 189 19.39 -3.89 -5.86
C VAL A 189 20.75 -3.99 -5.16
N GLY A 190 20.85 -4.90 -4.20
CA GLY A 190 22.10 -5.27 -3.53
C GLY A 190 22.35 -4.53 -2.23
N ILE A 191 23.51 -4.81 -1.62
CA ILE A 191 24.01 -4.24 -0.37
C ILE A 191 25.44 -3.72 -0.64
N PRO A 192 25.64 -2.41 -0.81
CA PRO A 192 24.62 -1.35 -0.89
C PRO A 192 23.80 -1.40 -2.18
N ALA A 193 22.58 -0.84 -2.15
CA ALA A 193 21.70 -0.79 -3.31
C ALA A 193 22.32 0.08 -4.42
N ARG A 194 22.27 -0.43 -5.66
CA ARG A 194 22.76 0.26 -6.87
C ARG A 194 21.73 0.11 -7.98
N SER A 195 21.55 1.17 -8.76
CA SER A 195 20.71 1.14 -9.96
C SER A 195 21.26 0.15 -10.98
N LYS A 196 20.35 -0.58 -11.64
CA LYS A 196 20.65 -1.47 -12.76
C LYS A 196 20.52 -0.73 -14.08
#